data_7907c253b76ebfd8dff18b4feca8f013
#
_entry.id   7907c253b76ebfd8dff18b4feca8f013
#
_cell.length_a   1.000
_cell.length_b   1.000
_cell.length_c   1.000
_cell.angle_alpha   90.00
_cell.angle_beta   90.00
_cell.angle_gamma   90.00
#
_symmetry.space_group_name_H-M   'P 1'
#
loop_
_entity.id
_entity.type
_entity.pdbx_description
1 polymer ?
#
loop_
_entity_poly.entity_id
_entity_poly.type
_entity_poly.pdbx_seq_one_letter_code
_entity_poly.pdbx_strand_id
1 'polypeptide(L)'
;DATQHWLIAEAPSPVGFAKYSYQQRMADDGKIGTLLHKLYLMPGKTGHRYGEHIFHAVETRAKTAGESWLWLEVLAANPAARRFYERQGMQHIRDTTFHSASQQSTLHILAKPI
;
A
#
# COMPACT_ATOMS: atom_id res chain seq x y z
N ASP A 1 17.50 -0.96 -3.51
CA ASP A 1 17.15 0.30 -4.16
C ASP A 1 17.05 1.40 -3.12
N ALA A 2 17.76 2.49 -3.34
CA ALA A 2 17.81 3.63 -2.39
C ALA A 2 16.44 4.31 -2.21
N THR A 3 15.48 4.10 -3.13
CA THR A 3 14.14 4.70 -3.03
C THR A 3 13.18 3.85 -2.24
N GLN A 4 13.55 2.60 -1.92
CA GLN A 4 12.68 1.69 -1.18
C GLN A 4 12.94 1.79 0.31
N HIS A 5 11.85 1.76 1.06
CA HIS A 5 11.90 1.85 2.52
C HIS A 5 11.13 0.70 3.14
N TRP A 6 11.53 0.31 4.32
CA TRP A 6 10.88 -0.76 5.08
C TRP A 6 10.45 -0.22 6.43
N LEU A 7 9.28 -0.64 6.86
CA LEU A 7 8.77 -0.38 8.20
C LEU A 7 8.48 -1.74 8.83
N ILE A 8 9.10 -2.00 9.98
CA ILE A 8 8.91 -3.25 10.71
C ILE A 8 8.16 -2.92 11.99
N ALA A 9 7.03 -3.61 12.21
CA ALA A 9 6.23 -3.42 13.40
C ALA A 9 6.48 -4.56 14.38
N GLU A 10 6.64 -4.22 15.67
CA GLU A 10 6.90 -5.18 16.74
C GLU A 10 5.97 -4.92 17.92
N ALA A 11 5.48 -6.01 18.57
CA ALA A 11 4.61 -5.92 19.74
C ALA A 11 4.51 -7.25 20.48
N PRO A 12 5.40 -7.63 21.36
CA PRO A 12 6.80 -7.25 21.61
C PRO A 12 7.77 -7.89 20.63
N SER A 13 7.31 -8.79 19.77
CA SER A 13 8.09 -9.42 18.72
C SER A 13 7.53 -8.96 17.36
N PRO A 14 8.24 -9.22 16.24
CA PRO A 14 7.78 -8.78 14.94
C PRO A 14 6.35 -9.26 14.64
N VAL A 15 5.48 -8.35 14.22
CA VAL A 15 4.09 -8.67 13.86
C VAL A 15 3.81 -8.47 12.38
N GLY A 16 4.63 -7.71 11.68
CA GLY A 16 4.46 -7.47 10.26
C GLY A 16 5.42 -6.41 9.74
N PHE A 17 5.29 -6.10 8.45
CA PHE A 17 6.13 -5.08 7.83
C PHE A 17 5.42 -4.44 6.66
N ALA A 18 5.95 -3.29 6.23
CA ALA A 18 5.53 -2.64 4.98
C ALA A 18 6.76 -2.28 4.18
N LYS A 19 6.62 -2.31 2.86
CA LYS A 19 7.62 -1.83 1.92
C LYS A 19 7.00 -0.73 1.08
N TYR A 20 7.67 0.40 0.97
CA TYR A 20 7.13 1.56 0.26
C TYR A 20 8.25 2.36 -0.38
N SER A 21 7.90 3.20 -1.35
CA SER A 21 8.86 4.06 -2.06
C SER A 21 8.26 5.44 -2.25
N TYR A 22 9.08 6.49 -2.04
CA TYR A 22 8.66 7.87 -2.28
C TYR A 22 8.75 8.23 -3.75
N GLN A 23 8.05 9.28 -4.15
CA GLN A 23 8.15 9.90 -5.47
C GLN A 23 7.92 8.92 -6.62
N GLN A 24 6.86 8.12 -6.49
CA GLN A 24 6.47 7.18 -7.54
C GLN A 24 5.28 7.72 -8.30
N ARG A 25 5.39 7.72 -9.63
CA ARG A 25 4.33 8.24 -10.51
C ARG A 25 3.23 7.17 -10.69
N MET A 26 1.99 7.58 -10.47
CA MET A 26 0.85 6.74 -10.84
C MET A 26 0.73 6.64 -12.35
N ALA A 27 0.44 5.44 -12.86
CA ALA A 27 0.30 5.24 -14.29
C ALA A 27 -0.84 6.10 -14.85
N ASP A 28 -0.56 6.81 -15.94
CA ASP A 28 -1.53 7.59 -16.72
C ASP A 28 -2.25 8.71 -15.97
N ASP A 29 -1.81 9.06 -14.77
CA ASP A 29 -2.51 10.07 -13.98
C ASP A 29 -1.65 11.31 -13.72
N GLY A 30 -0.35 11.19 -13.84
CA GLY A 30 0.54 12.31 -13.56
C GLY A 30 0.75 12.63 -12.10
N LYS A 31 -0.02 12.02 -11.20
CA LYS A 31 0.19 12.19 -9.76
C LYS A 31 1.44 11.46 -9.32
N ILE A 32 2.17 12.06 -8.39
CA ILE A 32 3.40 11.49 -7.85
C ILE A 32 3.26 11.41 -6.34
N GLY A 33 3.58 10.26 -5.76
CA GLY A 33 3.49 10.09 -4.34
C GLY A 33 4.14 8.81 -3.86
N THR A 34 3.83 8.43 -2.64
CA THR A 34 4.38 7.24 -2.01
C THR A 34 3.60 6.01 -2.49
N LEU A 35 4.32 5.07 -3.07
CA LEU A 35 3.76 3.77 -3.47
C LEU A 35 3.97 2.76 -2.35
N LEU A 36 2.87 2.25 -1.80
CA LEU A 36 2.93 1.14 -0.85
C LEU A 36 3.01 -0.16 -1.64
N HIS A 37 4.19 -0.78 -1.67
CA HIS A 37 4.42 -2.02 -2.41
C HIS A 37 3.81 -3.22 -1.71
N LYS A 38 3.93 -3.28 -0.39
CA LYS A 38 3.55 -4.46 0.36
C LYS A 38 3.25 -4.09 1.80
N LEU A 39 2.19 -4.67 2.32
CA LEU A 39 1.87 -4.63 3.74
C LEU A 39 1.59 -6.07 4.16
N TYR A 40 2.42 -6.60 5.04
CA TYR A 40 2.38 -8.00 5.42
C TYR A 40 2.23 -8.14 6.93
N LEU A 41 1.38 -9.07 7.35
CA LEU A 41 1.23 -9.44 8.75
C LEU A 41 1.73 -10.86 8.95
N MET A 42 2.45 -11.08 10.04
CA MET A 42 2.91 -12.41 10.41
C MET A 42 1.71 -13.31 10.67
N PRO A 43 1.81 -14.61 10.40
CA PRO A 43 0.73 -15.55 10.71
C PRO A 43 0.30 -15.45 12.18
N GLY A 44 -1.00 -15.42 12.41
CA GLY A 44 -1.55 -15.31 13.76
C GLY A 44 -1.63 -13.91 14.32
N LYS A 45 -1.20 -12.90 13.55
CA LYS A 45 -1.22 -11.50 13.99
C LYS A 45 -2.35 -10.69 13.38
N THR A 46 -3.24 -11.31 12.62
CA THR A 46 -4.43 -10.64 12.10
C THR A 46 -5.45 -10.47 13.22
N GLY A 47 -6.35 -9.50 13.07
CA GLY A 47 -7.41 -9.29 14.05
C GLY A 47 -7.04 -8.40 15.23
N HIS A 48 -5.80 -7.87 15.27
CA HIS A 48 -5.34 -6.97 16.34
C HIS A 48 -5.10 -5.56 15.84
N ARG A 49 -5.63 -5.20 14.68
CA ARG A 49 -5.45 -3.90 14.03
C ARG A 49 -4.00 -3.57 13.71
N TYR A 50 -3.12 -4.55 13.67
CA TYR A 50 -1.72 -4.29 13.33
C TYR A 50 -1.58 -3.77 11.91
N GLY A 51 -2.38 -4.30 10.95
CA GLY A 51 -2.38 -3.81 9.57
C GLY A 51 -2.72 -2.33 9.50
N GLU A 52 -3.74 -1.91 10.24
CA GLU A 52 -4.15 -0.51 10.32
C GLU A 52 -3.04 0.36 10.91
N HIS A 53 -2.39 -0.10 11.99
CA HIS A 53 -1.30 0.63 12.60
C HIS A 53 -0.10 0.77 11.65
N ILE A 54 0.23 -0.30 10.92
CA ILE A 54 1.33 -0.26 9.95
C ILE A 54 1.00 0.71 8.83
N PHE A 55 -0.23 0.65 8.30
CA PHE A 55 -0.67 1.57 7.25
C PHE A 55 -0.53 3.03 7.70
N HIS A 56 -1.03 3.35 8.89
CA HIS A 56 -0.95 4.72 9.41
C HIS A 56 0.48 5.16 9.67
N ALA A 57 1.37 4.26 10.06
CA ALA A 57 2.77 4.59 10.23
C ALA A 57 3.44 4.94 8.90
N VAL A 58 3.11 4.21 7.82
CA VAL A 58 3.59 4.53 6.47
C VAL A 58 3.06 5.89 6.04
N GLU A 59 1.77 6.14 6.26
CA GLU A 59 1.14 7.42 5.92
C GLU A 59 1.84 8.58 6.65
N THR A 60 2.14 8.43 7.93
CA THR A 60 2.82 9.45 8.71
C THR A 60 4.22 9.71 8.17
N ARG A 61 4.96 8.66 7.83
CA ARG A 61 6.29 8.82 7.25
C ARG A 61 6.24 9.53 5.91
N ALA A 62 5.25 9.20 5.08
CA ALA A 62 5.09 9.86 3.78
C ALA A 62 4.78 11.35 3.96
N LYS A 63 3.90 11.70 4.88
CA LYS A 63 3.59 13.11 5.18
C LYS A 63 4.84 13.85 5.65
N THR A 64 5.61 13.25 6.54
CA THR A 64 6.84 13.84 7.06
C THR A 64 7.86 14.06 5.95
N ALA A 65 7.89 13.18 4.95
CA ALA A 65 8.78 13.31 3.79
C ALA A 65 8.29 14.32 2.76
N GLY A 66 7.13 14.95 2.98
CA GLY A 66 6.59 15.96 2.07
C GLY A 66 5.80 15.39 0.92
N GLU A 67 5.40 14.13 0.98
CA GLU A 67 4.61 13.52 -0.08
C GLU A 67 3.16 14.01 -0.05
N SER A 68 2.54 14.12 -1.23
CA SER A 68 1.17 14.60 -1.37
C SER A 68 0.15 13.48 -1.54
N TRP A 69 0.60 12.30 -1.93
CA TRP A 69 -0.27 11.15 -2.22
C TRP A 69 0.32 9.88 -1.65
N LEU A 70 -0.57 8.98 -1.23
CA LEU A 70 -0.24 7.60 -0.89
C LEU A 70 -1.09 6.73 -1.80
N TRP A 71 -0.47 5.80 -2.52
CA TRP A 71 -1.17 4.97 -3.49
C TRP A 71 -0.65 3.54 -3.52
N LEU A 72 -1.45 2.65 -4.09
CA LEU A 72 -1.08 1.24 -4.19
C LEU A 72 -1.88 0.58 -5.31
N GLU A 73 -1.45 -0.64 -5.63
CA GLU A 73 -2.15 -1.51 -6.57
C GLU A 73 -2.62 -2.74 -5.81
N VAL A 74 -3.86 -3.16 -6.03
CA VAL A 74 -4.43 -4.34 -5.40
C VAL A 74 -5.13 -5.19 -6.45
N LEU A 75 -4.94 -6.51 -6.38
CA LEU A 75 -5.59 -7.42 -7.31
C LEU A 75 -7.11 -7.32 -7.20
N ALA A 76 -7.80 -7.25 -8.35
CA ALA A 76 -9.25 -7.26 -8.38
C ALA A 76 -9.81 -8.54 -7.74
N ALA A 77 -9.03 -9.61 -7.80
CA ALA A 77 -9.40 -10.90 -7.21
C ALA A 77 -9.26 -10.91 -5.68
N ASN A 78 -8.81 -9.82 -5.06
CA ASN A 78 -8.64 -9.73 -3.62
C ASN A 78 -9.53 -8.63 -3.02
N PRO A 79 -10.86 -8.85 -2.96
CA PRO A 79 -11.78 -7.83 -2.46
C PRO A 79 -11.58 -7.51 -0.98
N ALA A 80 -11.08 -8.45 -0.19
CA ALA A 80 -10.83 -8.21 1.23
C ALA A 80 -9.74 -7.14 1.43
N ALA A 81 -8.66 -7.21 0.63
CA ALA A 81 -7.60 -6.21 0.69
C ALA A 81 -8.13 -4.84 0.27
N ARG A 82 -8.92 -4.79 -0.82
CA ARG A 82 -9.52 -3.54 -1.26
C ARG A 82 -10.38 -2.91 -0.17
N ARG A 83 -11.22 -3.70 0.48
CA ARG A 83 -12.07 -3.20 1.58
C ARG A 83 -11.24 -2.67 2.72
N PHE A 84 -10.14 -3.35 3.05
CA PHE A 84 -9.23 -2.88 4.10
C PHE A 84 -8.70 -1.48 3.76
N TYR A 85 -8.18 -1.29 2.54
CA TYR A 85 -7.61 -0.01 2.15
C TYR A 85 -8.67 1.08 2.03
N GLU A 86 -9.86 0.75 1.57
CA GLU A 86 -10.95 1.73 1.53
C GLU A 86 -11.32 2.22 2.93
N ARG A 87 -11.29 1.33 3.92
CA ARG A 87 -11.51 1.72 5.31
C ARG A 87 -10.42 2.68 5.83
N GLN A 88 -9.24 2.64 5.24
CA GLN A 88 -8.15 3.56 5.58
C GLN A 88 -8.26 4.89 4.83
N GLY A 89 -9.32 5.10 4.07
CA GLY A 89 -9.55 6.35 3.37
C GLY A 89 -9.08 6.37 1.92
N MET A 90 -8.65 5.26 1.39
CA MET A 90 -8.23 5.19 0.00
C MET A 90 -9.42 5.10 -0.94
N GLN A 91 -9.28 5.68 -2.13
CA GLN A 91 -10.32 5.68 -3.14
C GLN A 91 -9.80 5.03 -4.41
N HIS A 92 -10.69 4.35 -5.11
CA HIS A 92 -10.39 3.75 -6.40
C HIS A 92 -10.19 4.85 -7.45
N ILE A 93 -9.04 4.85 -8.11
CA ILE A 93 -8.70 5.82 -9.16
C ILE A 93 -8.97 5.24 -10.53
N ARG A 94 -8.44 4.04 -10.79
CA ARG A 94 -8.61 3.36 -12.08
C ARG A 94 -8.21 1.90 -11.95
N ASP A 95 -8.46 1.15 -13.01
CA ASP A 95 -7.95 -0.20 -13.15
C ASP A 95 -6.77 -0.20 -14.11
N THR A 96 -5.84 -1.10 -13.88
CA THR A 96 -4.77 -1.38 -14.83
C THR A 96 -4.64 -2.89 -14.96
N THR A 97 -3.88 -3.33 -15.94
CA THR A 97 -3.71 -4.75 -16.22
C THR A 97 -2.28 -5.16 -15.97
N PHE A 98 -2.13 -6.25 -15.24
CA PHE A 98 -0.84 -6.90 -15.06
C PHE A 98 -0.77 -8.13 -15.98
N HIS A 99 0.29 -8.22 -16.78
CA HIS A 99 0.50 -9.35 -17.68
C HIS A 99 1.67 -10.18 -17.20
N SER A 100 1.47 -11.49 -17.15
CA SER A 100 2.56 -12.45 -16.93
C SER A 100 2.61 -13.40 -18.13
N ALA A 101 3.59 -14.27 -18.15
CA ALA A 101 3.75 -15.21 -19.26
C ALA A 101 2.55 -16.16 -19.42
N SER A 102 1.80 -16.39 -18.35
CA SER A 102 0.71 -17.36 -18.34
C SER A 102 -0.67 -16.78 -18.10
N GLN A 103 -0.77 -15.50 -17.72
CA GLN A 103 -2.10 -14.93 -17.40
C GLN A 103 -2.09 -13.42 -17.42
N GLN A 104 -3.30 -12.88 -17.37
CA GLN A 104 -3.56 -11.45 -17.29
C GLN A 104 -4.43 -11.22 -16.06
N SER A 105 -4.09 -10.23 -15.27
CA SER A 105 -4.84 -9.90 -14.06
C SER A 105 -5.18 -8.41 -14.03
N THR A 106 -6.35 -8.09 -13.49
CA THR A 106 -6.75 -6.70 -13.29
C THR A 106 -6.28 -6.23 -11.92
N LEU A 107 -5.68 -5.06 -11.88
CA LEU A 107 -5.28 -4.38 -10.66
C LEU A 107 -6.11 -3.12 -10.48
N HIS A 108 -6.57 -2.89 -9.26
CA HIS A 108 -7.20 -1.61 -8.90
C HIS A 108 -6.12 -0.69 -8.34
N ILE A 109 -6.04 0.52 -8.85
CA ILE A 109 -5.19 1.56 -8.27
C ILE A 109 -6.02 2.33 -7.27
N LEU A 110 -5.59 2.33 -6.02
CA LEU A 110 -6.22 3.07 -4.94
C LEU A 110 -5.27 4.15 -4.45
N ALA A 111 -5.80 5.30 -4.09
CA ALA A 111 -4.99 6.42 -3.64
C ALA A 111 -5.75 7.28 -2.63
N LYS A 112 -4.99 8.02 -1.83
CA LYS A 112 -5.55 9.06 -0.97
C LYS A 112 -4.58 10.24 -0.91
N PRO A 113 -5.11 11.47 -0.85
CA PRO A 113 -4.25 12.62 -0.57
C PRO A 113 -3.80 12.59 0.89
N ILE A 114 -2.57 13.03 1.11
CA ILE A 114 -2.04 13.06 2.48
C ILE A 114 -1.38 14.40 2.83
#